data_c1481c13ed63670fa63592e82d6bff57
#
_entry.id   c1481c13ed63670fa63592e82d6bff57
#
_cell.length_a   1.000
_cell.length_b   1.000
_cell.length_c   1.000
_cell.angle_alpha   90.00
_cell.angle_beta   90.00
_cell.angle_gamma   90.00
#
_symmetry.space_group_name_H-M   'P 1'
#
loop_
_entity.id
_entity.type
_entity.pdbx_description
1 polymer ?
#
loop_
_entity_poly.entity_id
_entity_poly.type
_entity_poly.pdbx_seq_one_letter_code
_entity_poly.pdbx_strand_id
1 'polypeptide(L)'
;MKLLFSEQNSDYENYQFPYAIWALPEDGETPADIFEAGFLPSSRDLDRFYLCRQVRVNLAKFKPSSENRRILRKGKGIGVELMPREKFDYTPERRTFFKTYADIKFGKDVMSFERLDALFAAPIISHLLVFTDTETGKEIGVATLYLEGKALAFYYYAFYDLNYYARNLGMFMMTSAVALFAERGVKQLYLGTCYSDAALYKTQFAGAEFFTGFRWSDNLKELKFLLHRDEKDLRQHLLETENYRDEFYKSSLEKITDASLFRIKVK
;
A
#
# COMPACT_ATOMS: atom_id res chain seq x y z
N MET A 1 2.80 -20.03 5.47
CA MET A 1 1.95 -19.18 6.32
C MET A 1 0.71 -19.89 6.75
N LYS A 2 0.30 -19.72 7.98
CA LYS A 2 -1.00 -20.16 8.48
C LYS A 2 -2.06 -19.12 8.17
N LEU A 3 -3.22 -19.56 7.66
CA LEU A 3 -4.36 -18.71 7.44
C LEU A 3 -5.38 -18.88 8.57
N LEU A 4 -5.86 -17.76 9.11
CA LEU A 4 -6.98 -17.72 10.05
C LEU A 4 -8.12 -16.95 9.41
N PHE A 5 -9.31 -17.51 9.53
CA PHE A 5 -10.55 -16.92 9.04
C PHE A 5 -11.34 -16.40 10.24
N SER A 6 -11.48 -15.10 10.35
CA SER A 6 -12.23 -14.46 11.43
C SER A 6 -13.57 -14.00 10.90
N GLU A 7 -14.63 -14.62 11.36
CA GLU A 7 -16.00 -14.27 11.00
C GLU A 7 -16.33 -12.88 11.52
N GLN A 8 -16.98 -12.09 10.67
CA GLN A 8 -17.67 -10.87 11.03
C GLN A 8 -19.17 -11.17 11.13
N ASN A 9 -20.00 -10.22 11.54
CA ASN A 9 -21.43 -10.39 11.65
C ASN A 9 -22.05 -10.87 10.34
N SER A 10 -22.58 -12.11 10.34
CA SER A 10 -23.19 -12.74 9.18
C SER A 10 -24.63 -12.30 9.00
N ASP A 11 -25.02 -11.98 7.77
CA ASP A 11 -26.38 -11.73 7.36
C ASP A 11 -26.98 -13.01 6.75
N TYR A 12 -27.64 -13.81 7.59
CA TYR A 12 -28.22 -15.08 7.18
C TYR A 12 -29.43 -14.91 6.25
N GLU A 13 -30.18 -13.81 6.36
CA GLU A 13 -31.35 -13.55 5.50
C GLU A 13 -30.95 -13.32 4.05
N ASN A 14 -29.78 -12.67 3.82
CA ASN A 14 -29.22 -12.41 2.51
C ASN A 14 -28.06 -13.36 2.14
N TYR A 15 -27.80 -14.38 2.92
CA TYR A 15 -26.72 -15.36 2.74
C TYR A 15 -25.34 -14.72 2.57
N GLN A 16 -25.04 -13.69 3.39
CA GLN A 16 -23.74 -13.04 3.40
C GLN A 16 -22.93 -13.49 4.62
N PHE A 17 -21.75 -14.04 4.36
CA PHE A 17 -20.85 -14.58 5.37
C PHE A 17 -19.47 -13.93 5.24
N PRO A 18 -19.28 -12.69 5.80
CA PRO A 18 -18.04 -11.98 5.67
C PRO A 18 -16.96 -12.51 6.61
N TYR A 19 -15.74 -12.64 6.10
CA TYR A 19 -14.57 -13.05 6.86
C TYR A 19 -13.42 -12.09 6.64
N ALA A 20 -12.70 -11.76 7.71
CA ALA A 20 -11.34 -11.27 7.61
C ALA A 20 -10.40 -12.47 7.52
N ILE A 21 -9.51 -12.46 6.54
CA ILE A 21 -8.51 -13.52 6.34
C ILE A 21 -7.16 -12.99 6.81
N TRP A 22 -6.58 -13.67 7.78
CA TRP A 22 -5.31 -13.32 8.40
C TRP A 22 -4.24 -14.33 7.98
N ALA A 23 -3.03 -13.85 7.73
CA ALA A 23 -1.86 -14.67 7.53
C ALA A 23 -0.90 -14.48 8.70
N LEU A 24 -0.43 -15.60 9.27
CA LEU A 24 0.64 -15.63 10.26
C LEU A 24 1.86 -16.28 9.61
N PRO A 25 3.04 -15.65 9.69
CA PRO A 25 4.28 -16.25 9.20
C PRO A 25 4.57 -17.59 9.88
N GLU A 26 5.09 -18.53 9.12
CA GLU A 26 5.69 -19.78 9.61
C GLU A 26 7.21 -19.73 9.47
N ASP A 27 7.90 -20.66 10.10
CA ASP A 27 9.36 -20.73 10.09
C ASP A 27 9.89 -20.77 8.64
N GLY A 28 10.81 -19.86 8.33
CA GLY A 28 11.43 -19.74 7.01
C GLY A 28 10.67 -18.86 6.02
N GLU A 29 9.49 -18.37 6.35
CA GLU A 29 8.76 -17.39 5.54
C GLU A 29 9.17 -15.96 5.92
N THR A 30 9.26 -15.11 4.91
CA THR A 30 9.60 -13.71 5.07
C THR A 30 8.36 -12.83 4.87
N PRO A 31 8.36 -11.58 5.37
CA PRO A 31 7.31 -10.62 5.03
C PRO A 31 7.10 -10.49 3.52
N ALA A 32 8.17 -10.54 2.70
CA ALA A 32 8.04 -10.43 1.24
C ALA A 32 7.19 -11.55 0.64
N ASP A 33 7.28 -12.78 1.14
CA ASP A 33 6.45 -13.91 0.67
C ASP A 33 4.96 -13.65 0.95
N ILE A 34 4.67 -13.07 2.12
CA ILE A 34 3.30 -12.78 2.55
C ILE A 34 2.71 -11.60 1.79
N PHE A 35 3.50 -10.55 1.56
CA PHE A 35 3.09 -9.45 0.69
C PHE A 35 2.80 -9.93 -0.74
N GLU A 36 3.64 -10.82 -1.29
CA GLU A 36 3.45 -11.39 -2.64
C GLU A 36 2.14 -12.18 -2.73
N ALA A 37 1.73 -12.85 -1.66
CA ALA A 37 0.45 -13.56 -1.56
C ALA A 37 -0.77 -12.64 -1.39
N GLY A 38 -0.61 -11.31 -1.37
CA GLY A 38 -1.71 -10.35 -1.36
C GLY A 38 -2.08 -9.81 0.03
N PHE A 39 -1.25 -10.02 1.04
CA PHE A 39 -1.49 -9.57 2.41
C PHE A 39 -0.68 -8.33 2.75
N LEU A 40 -1.22 -7.46 3.60
CA LEU A 40 -0.52 -6.33 4.23
C LEU A 40 -0.40 -6.53 5.74
N PRO A 41 0.61 -5.95 6.39
CA PRO A 41 0.74 -6.01 7.83
C PRO A 41 -0.47 -5.41 8.54
N SER A 42 -1.04 -6.14 9.49
CA SER A 42 -2.02 -5.66 10.48
C SER A 42 -1.39 -5.38 11.83
N SER A 43 -0.19 -5.92 12.03
CA SER A 43 0.67 -5.69 13.19
C SER A 43 1.91 -4.89 12.78
N ARG A 44 2.40 -4.08 13.69
CA ARG A 44 3.64 -3.31 13.52
C ARG A 44 4.89 -4.18 13.66
N ASP A 45 4.76 -5.35 14.31
CA ASP A 45 5.82 -6.31 14.54
C ASP A 45 6.01 -7.30 13.38
N LEU A 46 5.20 -7.20 12.31
CA LEU A 46 5.22 -8.06 11.12
C LEU A 46 4.95 -9.54 11.42
N ASP A 47 4.22 -9.82 12.48
CA ASP A 47 3.83 -11.16 12.93
C ASP A 47 2.42 -11.57 12.50
N ARG A 48 1.65 -10.61 11.94
CA ARG A 48 0.29 -10.83 11.48
C ARG A 48 -0.04 -9.89 10.31
N PHE A 49 -0.69 -10.45 9.30
CA PHE A 49 -1.07 -9.76 8.07
C PHE A 49 -2.55 -10.01 7.77
N TYR A 50 -3.15 -9.17 6.93
CA TYR A 50 -4.54 -9.32 6.50
C TYR A 50 -4.66 -9.24 4.99
N LEU A 51 -5.58 -10.06 4.43
CA LEU A 51 -5.90 -10.02 3.01
C LEU A 51 -6.67 -8.74 2.69
N CYS A 52 -6.22 -8.00 1.68
CA CYS A 52 -6.88 -6.76 1.30
C CYS A 52 -6.62 -6.39 -0.16
N ARG A 53 -7.47 -5.52 -0.71
CA ARG A 53 -7.20 -4.88 -1.99
C ARG A 53 -6.12 -3.84 -1.81
N GLN A 54 -4.94 -4.15 -2.26
CA GLN A 54 -3.77 -3.30 -2.19
C GLN A 54 -3.18 -3.04 -3.57
N VAL A 55 -2.36 -2.01 -3.69
CA VAL A 55 -1.64 -1.65 -4.90
C VAL A 55 -0.14 -1.83 -4.68
N ARG A 56 0.53 -2.39 -5.69
CA ARG A 56 1.98 -2.44 -5.80
C ARG A 56 2.44 -1.97 -7.18
N VAL A 57 3.70 -1.63 -7.30
CA VAL A 57 4.36 -1.36 -8.57
C VAL A 57 5.41 -2.44 -8.81
N ASN A 58 5.27 -3.20 -9.89
CA ASN A 58 6.33 -4.06 -10.41
C ASN A 58 7.41 -3.17 -11.02
N LEU A 59 8.48 -2.94 -10.26
CA LEU A 59 9.49 -1.95 -10.59
C LEU A 59 10.32 -2.31 -11.83
N ALA A 60 10.40 -3.59 -12.21
CA ALA A 60 11.00 -4.00 -13.46
C ALA A 60 10.23 -3.50 -14.70
N LYS A 61 8.91 -3.27 -14.55
CA LYS A 61 8.05 -2.71 -15.60
C LYS A 61 7.97 -1.18 -15.55
N PHE A 62 8.52 -0.54 -14.50
CA PHE A 62 8.40 0.91 -14.33
C PHE A 62 9.19 1.67 -15.39
N LYS A 63 8.49 2.57 -16.08
CA LYS A 63 9.07 3.59 -16.95
C LYS A 63 8.36 4.90 -16.66
N PRO A 64 9.08 5.98 -16.30
CA PRO A 64 8.45 7.25 -15.98
C PRO A 64 7.58 7.76 -17.13
N SER A 65 6.28 7.94 -16.89
CA SER A 65 5.37 8.58 -17.83
C SER A 65 5.69 10.08 -17.98
N SER A 66 5.03 10.76 -18.93
CA SER A 66 5.14 12.23 -19.04
C SER A 66 4.74 12.93 -17.73
N GLU A 67 3.69 12.42 -17.07
CA GLU A 67 3.23 12.96 -15.79
C GLU A 67 4.23 12.68 -14.66
N ASN A 68 4.79 11.47 -14.56
CA ASN A 68 5.82 11.18 -13.57
C ASN A 68 7.02 12.10 -13.74
N ARG A 69 7.48 12.32 -14.99
CA ARG A 69 8.56 13.27 -15.28
C ARG A 69 8.20 14.73 -14.92
N ARG A 70 6.94 15.12 -15.13
CA ARG A 70 6.43 16.45 -14.74
C ARG A 70 6.47 16.62 -13.22
N ILE A 71 6.03 15.62 -12.47
CA ILE A 71 6.06 15.61 -11.01
C ILE A 71 7.50 15.70 -10.50
N LEU A 72 8.41 14.87 -11.02
CA LEU A 72 9.84 14.90 -10.62
C LEU A 72 10.47 16.26 -10.90
N ARG A 73 10.15 16.92 -12.04
CA ARG A 73 10.63 18.28 -12.32
C ARG A 73 10.10 19.33 -11.35
N LYS A 74 8.85 19.20 -10.86
CA LYS A 74 8.30 20.10 -9.83
C LYS A 74 9.04 19.99 -8.50
N GLY A 75 9.66 18.85 -8.23
CA GLY A 75 10.51 18.62 -7.06
C GLY A 75 11.95 19.12 -7.21
N LYS A 76 12.29 19.85 -8.30
CA LYS A 76 13.62 20.46 -8.44
C LYS A 76 13.89 21.35 -7.22
N GLY A 77 15.06 21.18 -6.59
CA GLY A 77 15.42 21.84 -5.34
C GLY A 77 14.92 21.12 -4.09
N ILE A 78 14.43 19.88 -4.22
CA ILE A 78 14.13 19.00 -3.08
C ILE A 78 15.14 17.85 -3.09
N GLY A 79 15.95 17.75 -2.05
CA GLY A 79 16.83 16.62 -1.77
C GLY A 79 16.02 15.42 -1.28
N VAL A 80 16.44 14.20 -1.66
CA VAL A 80 15.82 12.95 -1.25
C VAL A 80 16.89 12.03 -0.69
N GLU A 81 16.77 11.66 0.57
CA GLU A 81 17.71 10.79 1.25
C GLU A 81 17.00 9.55 1.79
N LEU A 82 17.54 8.37 1.47
CA LEU A 82 17.12 7.11 2.09
C LEU A 82 18.04 6.80 3.24
N MET A 83 17.50 6.73 4.45
CA MET A 83 18.26 6.42 5.66
C MET A 83 17.65 5.25 6.44
N PRO A 84 18.47 4.41 7.07
CA PRO A 84 18.02 3.42 8.04
C PRO A 84 17.32 4.09 9.24
N ARG A 85 16.35 3.39 9.84
CA ARG A 85 15.59 3.88 11.00
C ARG A 85 16.51 4.27 12.17
N GLU A 86 17.58 3.53 12.39
CA GLU A 86 18.53 3.75 13.50
C GLU A 86 19.30 5.07 13.40
N LYS A 87 19.38 5.63 12.17
CA LYS A 87 20.03 6.92 11.91
C LYS A 87 19.05 8.10 11.94
N PHE A 88 17.76 7.83 12.03
CA PHE A 88 16.75 8.87 12.06
C PHE A 88 16.49 9.32 13.49
N ASP A 89 16.80 10.57 13.77
CA ASP A 89 16.52 11.19 15.08
C ASP A 89 15.03 11.59 15.15
N TYR A 90 14.23 10.86 15.92
CA TYR A 90 12.82 11.12 16.16
C TYR A 90 12.64 12.17 17.27
N THR A 91 12.93 13.45 16.91
CA THR A 91 12.88 14.57 17.87
C THR A 91 11.44 14.96 18.24
N PRO A 92 11.24 15.72 19.35
CA PRO A 92 9.95 16.29 19.73
C PRO A 92 9.33 17.16 18.63
N GLU A 93 10.16 17.90 17.88
CA GLU A 93 9.72 18.76 16.76
C GLU A 93 9.15 17.91 15.62
N ARG A 94 9.86 16.87 15.21
CA ARG A 94 9.38 15.90 14.20
C ARG A 94 8.11 15.20 14.65
N ARG A 95 8.07 14.78 15.90
CA ARG A 95 6.87 14.17 16.52
C ARG A 95 5.65 15.08 16.42
N THR A 96 5.82 16.36 16.76
CA THR A 96 4.76 17.38 16.67
C THR A 96 4.37 17.64 15.22
N PHE A 97 5.34 17.71 14.31
CA PHE A 97 5.09 17.88 12.87
C PHE A 97 4.26 16.71 12.30
N PHE A 98 4.61 15.46 12.61
CA PHE A 98 3.86 14.30 12.15
C PHE A 98 2.45 14.25 12.74
N LYS A 99 2.28 14.61 14.01
CA LYS A 99 0.97 14.70 14.65
C LYS A 99 0.09 15.75 13.98
N THR A 100 0.62 16.94 13.75
CA THR A 100 -0.10 18.03 13.10
C THR A 100 -0.56 17.65 11.70
N TYR A 101 0.32 17.02 10.91
CA TYR A 101 -0.04 16.50 9.59
C TYR A 101 -1.16 15.45 9.69
N ALA A 102 -1.02 14.50 10.61
CA ALA A 102 -2.00 13.42 10.78
C ALA A 102 -3.37 13.95 11.18
N ASP A 103 -3.43 14.92 12.06
CA ASP A 103 -4.69 15.55 12.48
C ASP A 103 -5.45 16.21 11.32
N ILE A 104 -4.71 16.85 10.42
CA ILE A 104 -5.29 17.51 9.25
C ILE A 104 -5.71 16.49 8.18
N LYS A 105 -4.91 15.44 7.94
CA LYS A 105 -5.11 14.51 6.83
C LYS A 105 -5.92 13.27 7.18
N PHE A 106 -5.84 12.79 8.41
CA PHE A 106 -6.49 11.56 8.85
C PHE A 106 -7.64 11.81 9.83
N GLY A 107 -7.66 12.98 10.48
CA GLY A 107 -8.59 13.33 11.55
C GLY A 107 -7.91 13.32 12.94
N LYS A 108 -8.40 14.18 13.85
CA LYS A 108 -7.73 14.49 15.12
C LYS A 108 -7.39 13.28 15.98
N ASP A 109 -8.24 12.28 16.04
CA ASP A 109 -8.08 11.16 16.97
C ASP A 109 -7.58 9.88 16.31
N VAL A 110 -7.26 9.92 15.01
CA VAL A 110 -6.83 8.75 14.26
C VAL A 110 -5.39 8.36 14.60
N MET A 111 -4.51 9.33 14.85
CA MET A 111 -3.08 9.10 15.13
C MET A 111 -2.69 9.85 16.40
N SER A 112 -2.81 9.22 17.57
CA SER A 112 -2.33 9.79 18.82
C SER A 112 -0.81 9.87 18.87
N PHE A 113 -0.27 10.63 19.83
CA PHE A 113 1.19 10.67 20.05
C PHE A 113 1.75 9.29 20.41
N GLU A 114 1.06 8.54 21.27
CA GLU A 114 1.46 7.19 21.66
C GLU A 114 1.48 6.24 20.46
N ARG A 115 0.50 6.41 19.56
CA ARG A 115 0.44 5.62 18.32
C ARG A 115 1.61 5.96 17.37
N LEU A 116 1.97 7.24 17.27
CA LEU A 116 3.15 7.68 16.51
C LEU A 116 4.44 7.13 17.11
N ASP A 117 4.62 7.27 18.42
CA ASP A 117 5.81 6.79 19.13
C ASP A 117 5.99 5.28 18.93
N ALA A 118 4.91 4.53 19.15
CA ALA A 118 4.88 3.09 18.93
C ALA A 118 5.10 2.69 17.46
N LEU A 119 4.69 3.52 16.52
CA LEU A 119 4.92 3.31 15.09
C LEU A 119 6.40 3.47 14.74
N PHE A 120 7.02 4.57 15.19
CA PHE A 120 8.45 4.84 14.92
C PHE A 120 9.42 3.93 15.69
N ALA A 121 8.95 3.25 16.74
CA ALA A 121 9.73 2.24 17.45
C ALA A 121 9.64 0.84 16.84
N ALA A 122 8.67 0.59 15.96
CA ALA A 122 8.32 -0.75 15.51
C ALA A 122 9.11 -1.21 14.27
N PRO A 123 9.32 -2.55 14.10
CA PRO A 123 10.05 -3.14 12.98
C PRO A 123 9.50 -2.80 11.59
N ILE A 124 8.19 -2.49 11.48
CA ILE A 124 7.58 -2.10 10.20
C ILE A 124 8.18 -0.82 9.59
N ILE A 125 8.84 0.00 10.40
CA ILE A 125 9.66 1.10 9.90
C ILE A 125 11.12 0.70 9.98
N SER A 126 11.65 0.14 8.91
CA SER A 126 13.07 -0.19 8.80
C SER A 126 13.90 0.97 8.22
N HIS A 127 13.28 1.80 7.37
CA HIS A 127 13.93 2.92 6.70
C HIS A 127 12.98 4.11 6.56
N LEU A 128 13.56 5.26 6.23
CA LEU A 128 12.81 6.48 5.91
C LEU A 128 13.38 7.13 4.66
N LEU A 129 12.48 7.74 3.86
CA LEU A 129 12.87 8.73 2.87
C LEU A 129 12.65 10.11 3.47
N VAL A 130 13.71 10.88 3.59
CA VAL A 130 13.70 12.25 4.09
C VAL A 130 13.79 13.21 2.91
N PHE A 131 12.92 14.20 2.90
CA PHE A 131 12.80 15.20 1.85
C PHE A 131 13.16 16.57 2.41
N THR A 132 14.17 17.21 1.82
CA THR A 132 14.73 18.48 2.29
C THR A 132 14.67 19.52 1.18
N ASP A 133 14.14 20.69 1.46
CA ASP A 133 14.29 21.84 0.58
C ASP A 133 15.77 22.26 0.57
N THR A 134 16.44 22.13 -0.58
CA THR A 134 17.89 22.34 -0.66
C THR A 134 18.30 23.81 -0.58
N GLU A 135 17.38 24.73 -0.81
CA GLU A 135 17.63 26.17 -0.69
C GLU A 135 17.65 26.63 0.77
N THR A 136 16.70 26.09 1.56
CA THR A 136 16.54 26.50 2.96
C THR A 136 17.18 25.52 3.96
N GLY A 137 17.54 24.32 3.52
CA GLY A 137 17.96 23.22 4.39
C GLY A 137 16.85 22.64 5.25
N LYS A 138 15.59 23.07 5.07
CA LYS A 138 14.45 22.64 5.88
C LYS A 138 13.99 21.24 5.45
N GLU A 139 13.81 20.34 6.44
CA GLU A 139 13.08 19.09 6.23
C GLU A 139 11.59 19.40 5.97
N ILE A 140 11.07 18.96 4.84
CA ILE A 140 9.72 19.26 4.37
C ILE A 140 8.84 18.03 4.25
N GLY A 141 9.40 16.84 4.43
CA GLY A 141 8.62 15.60 4.40
C GLY A 141 9.44 14.38 4.77
N VAL A 142 8.74 13.38 5.30
CA VAL A 142 9.29 12.07 5.65
C VAL A 142 8.31 11.00 5.21
N ALA A 143 8.79 9.99 4.48
CA ALA A 143 8.04 8.78 4.21
C ALA A 143 8.64 7.60 4.97
N THR A 144 7.81 6.86 5.70
CA THR A 144 8.22 5.66 6.41
C THR A 144 8.15 4.44 5.51
N LEU A 145 9.14 3.56 5.63
CA LEU A 145 9.34 2.43 4.75
C LEU A 145 9.65 1.16 5.52
N TYR A 146 9.15 0.04 5.00
CA TYR A 146 9.72 -1.27 5.28
C TYR A 146 10.47 -1.76 4.04
N LEU A 147 11.71 -2.18 4.20
CA LEU A 147 12.55 -2.73 3.14
C LEU A 147 13.00 -4.14 3.50
N GLU A 148 12.93 -5.04 2.53
CA GLU A 148 13.47 -6.39 2.62
C GLU A 148 14.36 -6.69 1.41
N GLY A 149 15.62 -6.33 1.55
CA GLY A 149 16.62 -6.48 0.50
C GLY A 149 16.18 -5.87 -0.83
N LYS A 150 16.25 -6.68 -1.90
CA LYS A 150 15.73 -6.30 -3.23
C LYS A 150 14.34 -6.90 -3.52
N ALA A 151 13.76 -7.65 -2.62
CA ALA A 151 12.46 -8.28 -2.84
C ALA A 151 11.32 -7.28 -2.69
N LEU A 152 11.36 -6.47 -1.65
CA LEU A 152 10.23 -5.68 -1.18
C LEU A 152 10.65 -4.30 -0.70
N ALA A 153 9.92 -3.28 -1.15
CA ALA A 153 9.76 -2.00 -0.47
C ALA A 153 8.27 -1.78 -0.18
N PHE A 154 7.93 -1.30 1.01
CA PHE A 154 6.58 -0.90 1.39
C PHE A 154 6.57 0.56 1.81
N TYR A 155 5.88 1.40 1.05
CA TYR A 155 5.65 2.81 1.33
C TYR A 155 4.46 2.92 2.29
N TYR A 156 4.74 3.12 3.57
CA TYR A 156 3.73 2.94 4.63
C TYR A 156 2.99 4.23 4.95
N TYR A 157 3.65 5.20 5.59
CA TYR A 157 3.10 6.52 5.85
C TYR A 157 3.98 7.61 5.23
N ALA A 158 3.37 8.75 4.91
CA ALA A 158 4.08 9.96 4.52
C ALA A 158 3.52 11.15 5.30
N PHE A 159 4.42 11.94 5.85
CA PHE A 159 4.16 13.18 6.57
C PHE A 159 4.90 14.29 5.85
N TYR A 160 4.22 15.40 5.50
CA TYR A 160 4.87 16.45 4.75
C TYR A 160 4.25 17.83 5.01
N ASP A 161 5.04 18.88 4.76
CA ASP A 161 4.62 20.27 4.92
C ASP A 161 3.56 20.62 3.87
N LEU A 162 2.34 20.90 4.34
CA LEU A 162 1.20 21.21 3.50
C LEU A 162 1.34 22.56 2.76
N ASN A 163 2.26 23.43 3.19
CA ASN A 163 2.56 24.68 2.48
C ASN A 163 3.22 24.42 1.11
N TYR A 164 3.77 23.24 0.89
CA TYR A 164 4.31 22.80 -0.41
C TYR A 164 3.24 22.17 -1.33
N TYR A 165 1.96 22.40 -1.07
CA TYR A 165 0.86 21.85 -1.87
C TYR A 165 0.95 22.23 -3.36
N ALA A 166 1.29 23.48 -3.69
CA ALA A 166 1.48 23.95 -5.07
C ALA A 166 2.57 23.16 -5.83
N ARG A 167 3.56 22.61 -5.12
CA ARG A 167 4.61 21.73 -5.67
C ARG A 167 4.18 20.28 -5.79
N ASN A 168 2.95 19.92 -5.34
CA ASN A 168 2.43 18.56 -5.32
C ASN A 168 3.34 17.59 -4.55
N LEU A 169 3.79 18.00 -3.35
CA LEU A 169 4.84 17.33 -2.59
C LEU A 169 4.52 15.86 -2.30
N GLY A 170 3.29 15.55 -1.90
CA GLY A 170 2.91 14.14 -1.62
C GLY A 170 3.10 13.22 -2.83
N MET A 171 2.74 13.69 -4.04
CA MET A 171 2.96 12.92 -5.27
C MET A 171 4.42 12.87 -5.67
N PHE A 172 5.17 13.96 -5.45
CA PHE A 172 6.61 13.97 -5.66
C PHE A 172 7.30 12.94 -4.78
N MET A 173 6.96 12.88 -3.49
CA MET A 173 7.52 11.92 -2.53
C MET A 173 7.29 10.48 -2.99
N MET A 174 6.06 10.13 -3.37
CA MET A 174 5.73 8.79 -3.86
C MET A 174 6.42 8.47 -5.20
N THR A 175 6.42 9.42 -6.14
CA THR A 175 7.06 9.23 -7.45
C THR A 175 8.59 9.07 -7.30
N SER A 176 9.20 9.82 -6.37
CA SER A 176 10.62 9.69 -6.04
C SER A 176 10.94 8.32 -5.43
N ALA A 177 10.07 7.81 -4.55
CA ALA A 177 10.22 6.46 -4.01
C ALA A 177 10.17 5.39 -5.11
N VAL A 178 9.20 5.48 -6.03
CA VAL A 178 9.08 4.55 -7.18
C VAL A 178 10.34 4.60 -8.03
N ALA A 179 10.83 5.79 -8.40
CA ALA A 179 12.01 5.95 -9.23
C ALA A 179 13.27 5.43 -8.53
N LEU A 180 13.48 5.80 -7.27
CA LEU A 180 14.64 5.39 -6.47
C LEU A 180 14.73 3.87 -6.33
N PHE A 181 13.62 3.21 -6.00
CA PHE A 181 13.63 1.76 -5.81
C PHE A 181 13.72 1.00 -7.12
N ALA A 182 13.20 1.53 -8.23
CA ALA A 182 13.43 0.98 -9.56
C ALA A 182 14.93 1.03 -9.94
N GLU A 183 15.61 2.15 -9.72
CA GLU A 183 17.05 2.30 -9.94
C GLU A 183 17.88 1.35 -9.08
N ARG A 184 17.45 1.09 -7.84
CA ARG A 184 18.10 0.16 -6.91
C ARG A 184 17.82 -1.31 -7.23
N GLY A 185 17.01 -1.61 -8.23
CA GLY A 185 16.67 -2.97 -8.64
C GLY A 185 15.80 -3.73 -7.63
N VAL A 186 14.99 -3.01 -6.84
CA VAL A 186 13.96 -3.61 -6.00
C VAL A 186 12.87 -4.17 -6.91
N LYS A 187 12.33 -5.36 -6.57
CA LYS A 187 11.32 -6.02 -7.41
C LYS A 187 9.95 -5.36 -7.31
N GLN A 188 9.48 -5.14 -6.09
CA GLN A 188 8.12 -4.65 -5.82
C GLN A 188 8.13 -3.47 -4.86
N LEU A 189 7.34 -2.43 -5.16
CA LEU A 189 7.02 -1.38 -4.20
C LEU A 189 5.53 -1.40 -3.89
N TYR A 190 5.16 -1.69 -2.66
CA TYR A 190 3.79 -1.70 -2.19
C TYR A 190 3.36 -0.32 -1.70
N LEU A 191 2.16 0.11 -2.10
CA LEU A 191 1.63 1.46 -1.86
C LEU A 191 0.41 1.47 -0.91
N GLY A 192 0.09 0.32 -0.32
CA GLY A 192 -1.05 0.16 0.59
C GLY A 192 -2.39 -0.05 -0.12
N THR A 193 -3.49 0.08 0.61
CA THR A 193 -4.84 -0.29 0.17
C THR A 193 -5.44 0.65 -0.87
N CYS A 194 -6.44 0.14 -1.63
CA CYS A 194 -7.19 0.89 -2.63
C CYS A 194 -8.68 0.49 -2.58
N TYR A 195 -9.47 1.20 -1.76
CA TYR A 195 -10.91 0.97 -1.57
C TYR A 195 -11.78 2.17 -1.94
N SER A 196 -11.20 3.23 -2.50
CA SER A 196 -11.93 4.40 -2.97
C SER A 196 -11.22 5.06 -4.14
N ASP A 197 -11.91 5.87 -4.90
CA ASP A 197 -11.37 6.66 -6.01
C ASP A 197 -10.23 7.60 -5.56
N ALA A 198 -10.30 8.07 -4.32
CA ALA A 198 -9.23 8.88 -3.71
C ALA A 198 -7.87 8.15 -3.66
N ALA A 199 -7.85 6.81 -3.79
CA ALA A 199 -6.62 6.01 -3.80
C ALA A 199 -6.11 5.68 -5.22
N LEU A 200 -6.86 6.02 -6.30
CA LEU A 200 -6.48 5.72 -7.69
C LEU A 200 -5.15 6.35 -8.12
N TYR A 201 -4.70 7.43 -7.47
CA TYR A 201 -3.39 8.01 -7.74
C TYR A 201 -2.23 7.04 -7.59
N LYS A 202 -2.40 5.96 -6.82
CA LYS A 202 -1.40 4.90 -6.63
C LYS A 202 -1.18 4.05 -7.89
N THR A 203 -2.12 4.07 -8.82
CA THR A 203 -2.08 3.24 -10.05
C THR A 203 -1.50 3.97 -11.26
N GLN A 204 -1.03 5.20 -11.11
CA GLN A 204 -0.51 6.01 -12.23
C GLN A 204 0.90 5.62 -12.71
N PHE A 205 1.50 4.63 -12.10
CA PHE A 205 2.84 4.16 -12.42
C PHE A 205 2.79 3.00 -13.41
N ALA A 206 3.65 3.01 -14.43
CA ALA A 206 3.81 1.84 -15.28
C ALA A 206 4.25 0.64 -14.42
N GLY A 207 3.62 -0.51 -14.61
CA GLY A 207 3.83 -1.69 -13.77
C GLY A 207 2.97 -1.72 -12.49
N ALA A 208 2.03 -0.78 -12.33
CA ALA A 208 1.08 -0.84 -11.22
C ALA A 208 0.17 -2.07 -11.35
N GLU A 209 0.02 -2.79 -10.25
CA GLU A 209 -0.83 -3.96 -10.11
C GLU A 209 -1.65 -3.81 -8.81
N PHE A 210 -2.86 -4.35 -8.79
CA PHE A 210 -3.68 -4.40 -7.58
C PHE A 210 -4.12 -5.83 -7.27
N PHE A 211 -4.37 -6.12 -6.00
CA PHE A 211 -4.82 -7.44 -5.56
C PHE A 211 -6.35 -7.53 -5.56
N THR A 212 -6.90 -8.51 -6.29
CA THR A 212 -8.37 -8.68 -6.45
C THR A 212 -9.03 -9.42 -5.27
N GLY A 213 -8.23 -9.95 -4.35
CA GLY A 213 -8.65 -10.88 -3.30
C GLY A 213 -8.15 -12.31 -3.54
N PHE A 214 -7.73 -12.64 -4.77
CA PHE A 214 -7.21 -13.97 -5.11
C PHE A 214 -6.06 -13.94 -6.14
N ARG A 215 -5.81 -12.82 -6.83
CA ARG A 215 -4.70 -12.65 -7.77
C ARG A 215 -4.26 -11.19 -7.89
N TRP A 216 -3.08 -10.98 -8.42
CA TRP A 216 -2.63 -9.66 -8.89
C TRP A 216 -3.19 -9.37 -10.30
N SER A 217 -3.65 -8.14 -10.52
CA SER A 217 -4.19 -7.66 -11.79
C SER A 217 -3.61 -6.28 -12.12
N ASP A 218 -3.29 -6.04 -13.39
CA ASP A 218 -2.92 -4.73 -13.93
C ASP A 218 -4.07 -4.09 -14.73
N ASN A 219 -5.24 -4.72 -14.72
CA ASN A 219 -6.42 -4.24 -15.43
C ASN A 219 -7.13 -3.11 -14.66
N LEU A 220 -6.83 -1.87 -15.00
CA LEU A 220 -7.43 -0.71 -14.34
C LEU A 220 -8.98 -0.65 -14.49
N LYS A 221 -9.55 -1.26 -15.54
CA LYS A 221 -11.03 -1.34 -15.68
C LYS A 221 -11.61 -2.25 -14.60
N GLU A 222 -10.95 -3.37 -14.31
CA GLU A 222 -11.34 -4.28 -13.23
C GLU A 222 -11.27 -3.57 -11.87
N LEU A 223 -10.20 -2.81 -11.59
CA LEU A 223 -10.12 -2.04 -10.35
C LEU A 223 -11.26 -1.03 -10.22
N LYS A 224 -11.53 -0.24 -11.28
CA LYS A 224 -12.63 0.74 -11.27
C LYS A 224 -13.99 0.08 -11.08
N PHE A 225 -14.21 -1.08 -11.71
CA PHE A 225 -15.42 -1.88 -11.48
C PHE A 225 -15.58 -2.22 -10.00
N LEU A 226 -14.51 -2.70 -9.34
CA LEU A 226 -14.52 -3.04 -7.92
C LEU A 226 -14.79 -1.83 -7.03
N LEU A 227 -14.18 -0.66 -7.32
CA LEU A 227 -14.41 0.57 -6.55
C LEU A 227 -15.86 1.03 -6.69
N HIS A 228 -16.38 1.09 -7.91
CA HIS A 228 -17.77 1.47 -8.16
C HIS A 228 -18.79 0.49 -7.57
N ARG A 229 -18.46 -0.81 -7.54
CA ARG A 229 -19.27 -1.82 -6.85
C ARG A 229 -19.33 -1.54 -5.35
N ASP A 230 -18.21 -1.21 -4.72
CA ASP A 230 -18.11 -0.98 -3.28
C ASP A 230 -18.91 0.26 -2.79
N GLU A 231 -19.30 1.16 -3.69
CA GLU A 231 -20.17 2.31 -3.39
C GLU A 231 -21.65 1.94 -3.25
N LYS A 232 -22.03 0.72 -3.62
CA LYS A 232 -23.41 0.24 -3.60
C LYS A 232 -23.69 -0.59 -2.36
N ASP A 233 -24.97 -0.70 -2.02
CA ASP A 233 -25.44 -1.69 -1.05
C ASP A 233 -25.27 -3.10 -1.66
N LEU A 234 -24.27 -3.82 -1.17
CA LEU A 234 -23.87 -5.12 -1.73
C LEU A 234 -24.64 -6.25 -1.04
N ARG A 235 -25.40 -6.99 -1.85
CA ARG A 235 -26.15 -8.18 -1.41
C ARG A 235 -25.61 -9.49 -1.99
N GLN A 236 -24.46 -9.47 -2.62
CA GLN A 236 -23.84 -10.61 -3.27
C GLN A 236 -22.31 -10.56 -3.09
N HIS A 237 -21.69 -11.69 -2.88
CA HIS A 237 -20.23 -11.79 -2.95
C HIS A 237 -19.73 -11.51 -4.37
N LEU A 238 -18.46 -11.06 -4.48
CA LEU A 238 -17.89 -10.63 -5.76
C LEU A 238 -18.02 -11.71 -6.84
N LEU A 239 -17.72 -12.97 -6.52
CA LEU A 239 -17.75 -14.07 -7.49
C LEU A 239 -19.17 -14.53 -7.84
N GLU A 240 -20.19 -14.08 -7.14
CA GLU A 240 -21.62 -14.28 -7.49
C GLU A 240 -22.12 -13.20 -8.45
N THR A 241 -21.41 -12.07 -8.55
CA THR A 241 -21.76 -10.96 -9.44
C THR A 241 -21.54 -11.36 -10.90
N GLU A 242 -22.62 -11.56 -11.66
CA GLU A 242 -22.58 -12.04 -13.04
C GLU A 242 -21.74 -11.11 -13.93
N ASN A 243 -22.01 -9.79 -13.89
CA ASN A 243 -21.28 -8.81 -14.69
C ASN A 243 -19.76 -8.87 -14.45
N TYR A 244 -19.30 -9.14 -13.23
CA TYR A 244 -17.88 -9.29 -12.94
C TYR A 244 -17.29 -10.53 -13.59
N ARG A 245 -17.98 -11.65 -13.50
CA ARG A 245 -17.54 -12.90 -14.12
C ARG A 245 -17.51 -12.80 -15.64
N ASP A 246 -18.53 -12.19 -16.23
CA ASP A 246 -18.65 -12.06 -17.67
C ASP A 246 -17.57 -11.14 -18.25
N GLU A 247 -17.40 -9.97 -17.67
CA GLU A 247 -16.46 -8.96 -18.19
C GLU A 247 -15.01 -9.39 -18.06
N PHE A 248 -14.63 -9.97 -16.90
CA PHE A 248 -13.22 -10.22 -16.61
C PHE A 248 -12.80 -11.69 -16.76
N TYR A 249 -13.75 -12.63 -16.71
CA TYR A 249 -13.44 -14.08 -16.70
C TYR A 249 -14.28 -14.88 -17.71
N LYS A 250 -15.05 -14.23 -18.61
CA LYS A 250 -15.90 -14.87 -19.63
C LYS A 250 -16.85 -15.92 -19.03
N SER A 251 -17.46 -15.60 -17.90
CA SER A 251 -18.37 -16.46 -17.12
C SER A 251 -17.77 -17.81 -16.67
N SER A 252 -16.45 -17.97 -16.75
CA SER A 252 -15.77 -19.25 -16.45
C SER A 252 -15.22 -19.29 -15.03
N LEU A 253 -15.78 -20.15 -14.19
CA LEU A 253 -15.21 -20.46 -12.86
C LEU A 253 -13.84 -21.11 -12.96
N GLU A 254 -13.58 -21.90 -14.00
CA GLU A 254 -12.27 -22.49 -14.27
C GLU A 254 -11.19 -21.40 -14.41
N LYS A 255 -11.45 -20.35 -15.21
CA LYS A 255 -10.52 -19.22 -15.36
C LYS A 255 -10.26 -18.48 -14.05
N ILE A 256 -11.27 -18.32 -13.21
CA ILE A 256 -11.13 -17.73 -11.88
C ILE A 256 -10.24 -18.63 -11.01
N THR A 257 -10.53 -19.94 -11.01
CA THR A 257 -9.77 -20.93 -10.25
C THR A 257 -8.31 -20.98 -10.70
N ASP A 258 -8.05 -20.98 -12.00
CA ASP A 258 -6.69 -21.01 -12.54
C ASP A 258 -5.91 -19.71 -12.22
N ALA A 259 -6.59 -18.58 -12.19
CA ALA A 259 -5.99 -17.30 -11.84
C ALA A 259 -5.69 -17.15 -10.34
N SER A 260 -6.34 -17.93 -9.47
CA SER A 260 -6.17 -17.83 -8.02
C SER A 260 -4.77 -18.25 -7.57
N LEU A 261 -4.15 -17.44 -6.72
CA LEU A 261 -2.90 -17.78 -6.04
C LEU A 261 -3.08 -18.79 -4.92
N PHE A 262 -4.31 -18.95 -4.43
CA PHE A 262 -4.56 -19.81 -3.28
C PHE A 262 -4.89 -21.23 -3.72
N ARG A 263 -4.19 -22.20 -3.13
CA ARG A 263 -4.39 -23.64 -3.30
C ARG A 263 -4.42 -24.31 -1.93
N ILE A 264 -5.49 -25.01 -1.64
CA ILE A 264 -5.53 -25.88 -0.46
C ILE A 264 -5.14 -27.28 -0.93
N LYS A 265 -4.01 -27.79 -0.45
CA LYS A 265 -3.63 -29.20 -0.63
C LYS A 265 -4.37 -29.99 0.44
N VAL A 266 -5.36 -30.77 0.05
CA VAL A 266 -5.96 -31.80 0.90
C VAL A 266 -4.93 -32.94 0.99
N LYS A 267 -4.48 -33.24 2.22
CA LYS A 267 -3.57 -34.36 2.48
C LYS A 267 -4.34 -35.69 2.43
#